data_6a507a11f91ce7120103d75d23971fc4
#
_entry.id   6a507a11f91ce7120103d75d23971fc4
#
_cell.length_a   1.000
_cell.length_b   1.000
_cell.length_c   1.000
_cell.angle_alpha   90.00
_cell.angle_beta   90.00
_cell.angle_gamma   90.00
#
_symmetry.space_group_name_H-M   'P 1'
#
loop_
_entity.id
_entity.type
_entity.pdbx_description
1 polymer ?
#
loop_
_entity_poly.entity_id
_entity_poly.type
_entity_poly.pdbx_seq_one_letter_code
_entity_poly.pdbx_strand_id
1 'polypeptide(L)'
;MDDLFEQADDATPLTPEEQRELIPAHIAYRRELNEAEQENISRGQDWAFARRRNLLTEKFVTDLHKQMLGDVWRWAGKFRRSDRNLGIPFYEISVALRQLLDEAKAWIEYKSWPPDEIAVRFHHRLVHIHPFPNGNGRHARLMADLLVMSLGGERFTWGSAELQAVGDVRGRYIAALKAADNHDIGPLLVFARS
;
A
#
# COMPACT_ATOMS: atom_id res chain seq x y z
N MET A 1 -8.37 -1.34 -7.46
CA MET A 1 -8.94 -1.35 -6.10
C MET A 1 -8.96 -2.80 -5.61
N ASP A 2 -8.02 -3.48 -6.16
CA ASP A 2 -7.89 -4.89 -5.94
C ASP A 2 -7.07 -5.09 -4.69
N ASP A 3 -7.44 -6.05 -3.91
CA ASP A 3 -6.52 -6.78 -3.10
C ASP A 3 -6.41 -6.58 -1.61
N LEU A 4 -7.24 -5.80 -1.00
CA LEU A 4 -7.21 -5.84 0.45
C LEU A 4 -8.18 -6.86 1.02
N PHE A 5 -9.19 -7.25 0.24
CA PHE A 5 -10.31 -8.05 0.73
C PHE A 5 -11.05 -8.78 -0.39
N GLU A 6 -10.45 -9.06 -1.54
CA GLU A 6 -11.04 -10.00 -2.47
C GLU A 6 -10.91 -11.40 -1.89
N GLN A 7 -11.99 -11.89 -1.32
CA GLN A 7 -12.25 -13.32 -1.36
C GLN A 7 -12.65 -13.65 -2.81
N ALA A 8 -11.66 -13.74 -3.69
CA ALA A 8 -11.84 -14.51 -4.90
C ALA A 8 -12.14 -15.94 -4.46
N ASP A 9 -13.05 -16.59 -5.15
CA ASP A 9 -13.26 -18.03 -4.95
C ASP A 9 -11.91 -18.74 -4.95
N ASP A 10 -11.52 -19.33 -3.82
CA ASP A 10 -10.22 -19.97 -3.61
C ASP A 10 -9.88 -21.02 -4.66
N ALA A 11 -10.89 -21.56 -5.34
CA ALA A 11 -10.77 -22.50 -6.43
C ALA A 11 -10.63 -21.86 -7.82
N THR A 12 -10.67 -20.52 -7.93
CA THR A 12 -10.55 -19.83 -9.22
C THR A 12 -9.14 -20.02 -9.81
N PRO A 13 -8.99 -20.56 -11.03
CA PRO A 13 -7.72 -20.63 -11.72
C PRO A 13 -7.16 -19.24 -12.04
N LEU A 14 -5.83 -19.11 -12.03
CA LEU A 14 -5.16 -17.88 -12.40
C LEU A 14 -5.29 -17.62 -13.92
N THR A 15 -5.40 -16.34 -14.28
CA THR A 15 -5.40 -15.95 -15.69
C THR A 15 -4.03 -16.20 -16.35
N PRO A 16 -3.97 -16.35 -17.68
CA PRO A 16 -2.70 -16.49 -18.40
C PRO A 16 -1.73 -15.30 -18.20
N GLU A 17 -2.26 -14.10 -18.00
CA GLU A 17 -1.48 -12.89 -17.70
C GLU A 17 -0.83 -13.01 -16.32
N GLU A 18 -1.57 -13.41 -15.31
CA GLU A 18 -1.05 -13.63 -13.96
C GLU A 18 0.01 -14.71 -13.97
N GLN A 19 -0.25 -15.84 -14.60
CA GLN A 19 0.71 -16.96 -14.69
C GLN A 19 2.04 -16.56 -15.33
N ARG A 20 2.04 -15.70 -16.34
CA ARG A 20 3.27 -15.20 -16.99
C ARG A 20 4.13 -14.34 -16.05
N GLU A 21 3.50 -13.60 -15.17
CA GLU A 21 4.18 -12.69 -14.24
C GLU A 21 4.56 -13.36 -12.90
N LEU A 22 4.07 -14.58 -12.66
CA LEU A 22 4.44 -15.36 -11.48
C LEU A 22 5.88 -15.86 -11.54
N ILE A 23 6.55 -15.85 -10.38
CA ILE A 23 7.85 -16.49 -10.18
C ILE A 23 7.67 -17.96 -9.81
N PRO A 24 6.81 -18.34 -8.85
CA PRO A 24 6.58 -19.74 -8.52
C PRO A 24 5.68 -20.43 -9.56
N ALA A 25 6.27 -21.27 -10.39
CA ALA A 25 5.58 -21.93 -11.50
C ALA A 25 4.55 -23.00 -11.09
N HIS A 26 4.54 -23.40 -9.81
CA HIS A 26 3.61 -24.41 -9.29
C HIS A 26 2.27 -23.84 -8.84
N ILE A 27 2.15 -22.52 -8.67
CA ILE A 27 0.92 -21.85 -8.27
C ILE A 27 -0.04 -21.82 -9.45
N ALA A 28 -1.20 -22.44 -9.28
CA ALA A 28 -2.24 -22.55 -10.31
C ALA A 28 -3.58 -21.94 -9.88
N TYR A 29 -3.83 -21.86 -8.60
CA TYR A 29 -5.11 -21.43 -8.03
C TYR A 29 -4.96 -20.17 -7.16
N ARG A 30 -6.05 -19.40 -7.06
CA ARG A 30 -6.11 -18.15 -6.30
C ARG A 30 -5.71 -18.33 -4.83
N ARG A 31 -6.15 -19.39 -4.17
CA ARG A 31 -5.78 -19.67 -2.77
C ARG A 31 -4.27 -19.78 -2.58
N GLU A 32 -3.60 -20.55 -3.43
CA GLU A 32 -2.14 -20.73 -3.35
C GLU A 32 -1.40 -19.41 -3.56
N LEU A 33 -1.90 -18.58 -4.49
CA LEU A 33 -1.37 -17.24 -4.73
C LEU A 33 -1.53 -16.35 -3.50
N ASN A 34 -2.73 -16.32 -2.90
CA ASN A 34 -3.02 -15.52 -1.72
C ASN A 34 -2.11 -15.92 -0.54
N GLU A 35 -1.91 -17.23 -0.32
CA GLU A 35 -1.00 -17.74 0.72
C GLU A 35 0.46 -17.29 0.47
N ALA A 36 0.95 -17.43 -0.76
CA ALA A 36 2.30 -17.04 -1.15
C ALA A 36 2.52 -15.52 -1.02
N GLU A 37 1.55 -14.71 -1.45
CA GLU A 37 1.61 -13.25 -1.27
C GLU A 37 1.60 -12.87 0.21
N GLN A 38 0.74 -13.46 1.02
CA GLN A 38 0.66 -13.17 2.45
C GLN A 38 1.97 -13.49 3.17
N GLU A 39 2.59 -14.62 2.86
CA GLU A 39 3.90 -14.98 3.40
C GLU A 39 4.99 -14.00 2.96
N ASN A 40 5.05 -13.63 1.69
CA ASN A 40 6.03 -12.68 1.20
C ASN A 40 5.83 -11.27 1.81
N ILE A 41 4.57 -10.83 1.99
CA ILE A 41 4.25 -9.56 2.64
C ILE A 41 4.71 -9.57 4.10
N SER A 42 4.50 -10.66 4.84
CA SER A 42 4.97 -10.80 6.22
C SER A 42 6.49 -10.65 6.29
N ARG A 43 7.24 -11.33 5.43
CA ARG A 43 8.71 -11.17 5.36
C ARG A 43 9.12 -9.74 4.97
N GLY A 44 8.38 -9.11 4.06
CA GLY A 44 8.60 -7.72 3.69
C GLY A 44 8.38 -6.74 4.85
N GLN A 45 7.38 -7.00 5.71
CA GLN A 45 7.17 -6.25 6.94
C GLN A 45 8.34 -6.43 7.91
N ASP A 46 8.75 -7.66 8.18
CA ASP A 46 9.89 -7.96 9.06
C ASP A 46 11.16 -7.24 8.59
N TRP A 47 11.42 -7.30 7.28
CA TRP A 47 12.55 -6.57 6.68
C TRP A 47 12.44 -5.05 6.90
N ALA A 48 11.23 -4.48 6.77
CA ALA A 48 11.02 -3.05 6.90
C ALA A 48 11.22 -2.56 8.34
N PHE A 49 10.76 -3.33 9.33
CA PHE A 49 10.87 -2.99 10.75
C PHE A 49 12.20 -3.38 11.39
N ALA A 50 13.01 -4.25 10.76
CA ALA A 50 14.27 -4.74 11.33
C ALA A 50 15.29 -3.64 11.65
N ARG A 51 15.25 -2.49 10.98
CA ARG A 51 16.16 -1.36 11.20
C ARG A 51 15.59 -0.04 10.70
N ARG A 52 16.06 1.08 11.26
CA ARG A 52 15.73 2.41 10.75
C ARG A 52 16.24 2.60 9.32
N ARG A 53 15.42 3.22 8.47
CA ARG A 53 15.70 3.45 7.06
C ARG A 53 15.32 4.88 6.68
N ASN A 54 15.88 5.39 5.59
CA ASN A 54 15.41 6.63 4.98
C ASN A 54 14.15 6.32 4.17
N LEU A 55 12.98 6.54 4.76
CA LEU A 55 11.68 6.16 4.23
C LEU A 55 11.26 7.00 3.02
N LEU A 56 11.61 8.29 3.03
CA LEU A 56 11.15 9.26 2.04
C LEU A 56 12.10 9.36 0.85
N THR A 57 12.35 8.21 0.21
CA THR A 57 13.13 8.09 -1.03
C THR A 57 12.43 7.17 -2.02
N GLU A 58 12.50 7.47 -3.31
CA GLU A 58 11.97 6.61 -4.38
C GLU A 58 12.54 5.18 -4.27
N LYS A 59 13.85 5.10 -3.96
CA LYS A 59 14.51 3.79 -3.76
C LYS A 59 13.85 2.99 -2.63
N PHE A 60 13.53 3.60 -1.49
CA PHE A 60 12.88 2.87 -0.40
C PHE A 60 11.47 2.44 -0.77
N VAL A 61 10.69 3.30 -1.42
CA VAL A 61 9.33 2.99 -1.91
C VAL A 61 9.34 1.78 -2.83
N THR A 62 10.27 1.72 -3.78
CA THR A 62 10.39 0.59 -4.71
C THR A 62 10.97 -0.66 -4.06
N ASP A 63 11.98 -0.52 -3.20
CA ASP A 63 12.57 -1.64 -2.46
C ASP A 63 11.54 -2.29 -1.52
N LEU A 64 10.76 -1.50 -0.78
CA LEU A 64 9.71 -2.02 0.10
C LEU A 64 8.69 -2.85 -0.69
N HIS A 65 8.21 -2.32 -1.79
CA HIS A 65 7.26 -3.04 -2.65
C HIS A 65 7.88 -4.35 -3.18
N LYS A 66 9.16 -4.31 -3.55
CA LYS A 66 9.89 -5.52 -3.97
C LYS A 66 10.04 -6.53 -2.84
N GLN A 67 10.34 -6.11 -1.62
CA GLN A 67 10.43 -7.00 -0.45
C GLN A 67 9.09 -7.65 -0.11
N MET A 68 7.99 -6.93 -0.31
CA MET A 68 6.64 -7.45 -0.03
C MET A 68 6.14 -8.46 -1.06
N LEU A 69 6.56 -8.36 -2.33
CA LEU A 69 5.93 -9.10 -3.43
C LEU A 69 6.92 -9.76 -4.40
N GLY A 70 8.22 -9.58 -4.19
CA GLY A 70 9.26 -9.94 -5.16
C GLY A 70 9.57 -11.42 -5.25
N ASP A 71 9.12 -12.25 -4.30
CA ASP A 71 9.24 -13.70 -4.38
C ASP A 71 8.07 -14.32 -5.18
N VAL A 72 7.00 -13.54 -5.37
CA VAL A 72 5.79 -13.98 -6.09
C VAL A 72 5.73 -13.37 -7.48
N TRP A 73 6.06 -12.08 -7.65
CA TRP A 73 5.80 -11.32 -8.85
C TRP A 73 7.04 -10.70 -9.51
N ARG A 74 7.22 -10.92 -10.82
CA ARG A 74 8.34 -10.37 -11.62
C ARG A 74 8.34 -8.84 -11.72
N TRP A 75 7.16 -8.21 -11.62
CA TRP A 75 6.98 -6.76 -11.67
C TRP A 75 7.18 -6.06 -10.30
N ALA A 76 7.32 -6.82 -9.21
CA ALA A 76 7.46 -6.23 -7.88
C ALA A 76 8.61 -5.21 -7.81
N GLY A 77 8.33 -4.05 -7.22
CA GLY A 77 9.28 -2.94 -7.15
C GLY A 77 9.44 -2.13 -8.44
N LYS A 78 8.67 -2.43 -9.50
CA LYS A 78 8.70 -1.68 -10.76
C LYS A 78 7.41 -0.90 -10.94
N PHE A 79 7.49 0.35 -11.36
CA PHE A 79 6.31 1.15 -11.68
C PHE A 79 5.54 0.53 -12.86
N ARG A 80 4.20 0.65 -12.80
CA ARG A 80 3.36 0.25 -13.93
C ARG A 80 3.69 1.09 -15.17
N ARG A 81 3.49 0.48 -16.34
CA ARG A 81 3.78 1.07 -17.65
C ARG A 81 2.52 1.27 -18.49
N SER A 82 1.35 1.16 -17.86
CA SER A 82 0.04 1.37 -18.48
C SER A 82 -0.92 1.94 -17.47
N ASP A 83 -1.96 2.60 -17.96
CA ASP A 83 -3.03 3.09 -17.11
C ASP A 83 -3.85 1.95 -16.53
N ARG A 84 -4.40 2.19 -15.36
CA ARG A 84 -5.29 1.29 -14.64
C ARG A 84 -6.62 2.03 -14.38
N ASN A 85 -7.61 1.31 -13.87
CA ASN A 85 -8.89 1.90 -13.48
C ASN A 85 -8.74 2.90 -12.31
N LEU A 86 -7.58 2.90 -11.66
CA LEU A 86 -7.22 3.75 -10.53
C LEU A 86 -5.82 4.32 -10.71
N GLY A 87 -5.58 5.46 -10.07
CA GLY A 87 -4.30 6.13 -10.11
C GLY A 87 -4.22 7.20 -11.18
N ILE A 88 -3.12 7.94 -11.15
CA ILE A 88 -2.80 8.96 -12.14
C ILE A 88 -2.29 8.31 -13.44
N PRO A 89 -2.15 9.05 -14.55
CA PRO A 89 -1.51 8.55 -15.77
C PRO A 89 -0.12 7.97 -15.47
N PHE A 90 0.20 6.81 -16.05
CA PHE A 90 1.44 6.08 -15.69
C PHE A 90 2.71 6.87 -15.94
N TYR A 91 2.73 7.76 -16.93
CA TYR A 91 3.89 8.60 -17.26
C TYR A 91 4.12 9.75 -16.27
N GLU A 92 3.16 10.03 -15.40
CA GLU A 92 3.27 11.05 -14.34
C GLU A 92 3.78 10.48 -13.01
N ILE A 93 3.82 9.16 -12.84
CA ILE A 93 4.12 8.49 -11.56
C ILE A 93 5.44 8.98 -10.95
N SER A 94 6.53 9.00 -11.72
CA SER A 94 7.84 9.37 -11.18
C SER A 94 7.90 10.81 -10.69
N VAL A 95 7.22 11.73 -11.37
CA VAL A 95 7.15 13.14 -10.97
C VAL A 95 6.29 13.30 -9.73
N ALA A 96 5.07 12.72 -9.73
CA ALA A 96 4.14 12.82 -8.62
C ALA A 96 4.68 12.16 -7.34
N LEU A 97 5.36 11.02 -7.46
CA LEU A 97 5.99 10.37 -6.31
C LEU A 97 7.11 11.24 -5.73
N ARG A 98 7.97 11.83 -6.56
CA ARG A 98 9.04 12.71 -6.10
C ARG A 98 8.48 13.94 -5.38
N GLN A 99 7.44 14.55 -5.93
CA GLN A 99 6.74 15.66 -5.28
C GLN A 99 6.17 15.26 -3.93
N LEU A 100 5.48 14.11 -3.83
CA LEU A 100 4.96 13.61 -2.57
C LEU A 100 6.06 13.39 -1.52
N LEU A 101 7.19 12.82 -1.91
CA LEU A 101 8.32 12.58 -1.00
C LEU A 101 8.90 13.88 -0.47
N ASP A 102 9.03 14.91 -1.32
CA ASP A 102 9.56 16.21 -0.93
C ASP A 102 8.55 17.01 -0.09
N GLU A 103 7.26 16.96 -0.43
CA GLU A 103 6.19 17.52 0.41
C GLU A 103 6.17 16.86 1.80
N ALA A 104 6.27 15.52 1.89
CA ALA A 104 6.29 14.83 3.17
C ALA A 104 7.48 15.22 4.05
N LYS A 105 8.65 15.42 3.47
CA LYS A 105 9.82 15.96 4.20
C LYS A 105 9.54 17.36 4.75
N ALA A 106 8.93 18.24 3.94
CA ALA A 106 8.56 19.58 4.36
C ALA A 106 7.50 19.54 5.49
N TRP A 107 6.48 18.67 5.39
CA TRP A 107 5.48 18.53 6.46
C TRP A 107 6.10 18.14 7.80
N ILE A 108 7.13 17.30 7.77
CA ILE A 108 7.87 16.89 8.97
C ILE A 108 8.72 18.04 9.50
N GLU A 109 9.49 18.67 8.63
CA GLU A 109 10.41 19.78 8.99
C GLU A 109 9.65 20.95 9.63
N TYR A 110 8.55 21.36 9.01
CA TYR A 110 7.74 22.48 9.49
C TYR A 110 6.66 22.09 10.50
N LYS A 111 6.55 20.80 10.87
CA LYS A 111 5.53 20.28 11.79
C LYS A 111 4.11 20.71 11.39
N SER A 112 3.82 20.61 10.09
CA SER A 112 2.56 21.12 9.49
C SER A 112 1.32 20.48 10.08
N TRP A 113 1.41 19.22 10.53
CA TRP A 113 0.35 18.45 11.19
C TRP A 113 0.91 17.50 12.25
N PRO A 114 0.05 16.93 13.12
CA PRO A 114 0.45 15.84 14.00
C PRO A 114 1.00 14.61 13.23
N PRO A 115 1.84 13.77 13.85
CA PRO A 115 2.44 12.59 13.20
C PRO A 115 1.45 11.68 12.47
N ASP A 116 0.30 11.40 13.08
CA ASP A 116 -0.75 10.57 12.49
C ASP A 116 -1.29 11.18 11.20
N GLU A 117 -1.56 12.47 11.20
CA GLU A 117 -2.09 13.17 10.05
C GLU A 117 -1.06 13.24 8.91
N ILE A 118 0.22 13.49 9.20
CA ILE A 118 1.29 13.42 8.20
C ILE A 118 1.30 12.05 7.53
N ALA A 119 1.28 10.97 8.31
CA ALA A 119 1.36 9.62 7.79
C ALA A 119 0.11 9.23 7.00
N VAL A 120 -1.09 9.63 7.44
CA VAL A 120 -2.34 9.32 6.75
C VAL A 120 -2.48 10.14 5.45
N ARG A 121 -2.06 11.40 5.43
CA ARG A 121 -1.99 12.21 4.20
C ARG A 121 -1.01 11.62 3.19
N PHE A 122 0.15 11.18 3.66
CA PHE A 122 1.13 10.48 2.84
C PHE A 122 0.53 9.19 2.24
N HIS A 123 -0.13 8.37 3.08
CA HIS A 123 -0.85 7.18 2.65
C HIS A 123 -1.86 7.49 1.54
N HIS A 124 -2.76 8.44 1.76
CA HIS A 124 -3.79 8.84 0.80
C HIS A 124 -3.18 9.23 -0.55
N ARG A 125 -2.18 10.11 -0.54
CA ARG A 125 -1.50 10.56 -1.75
C ARG A 125 -0.78 9.44 -2.49
N LEU A 126 -0.14 8.51 -1.76
CA LEU A 126 0.53 7.35 -2.36
C LEU A 126 -0.47 6.38 -2.99
N VAL A 127 -1.62 6.14 -2.35
CA VAL A 127 -2.72 5.36 -2.93
C VAL A 127 -3.27 6.04 -4.18
N HIS A 128 -3.43 7.36 -4.17
CA HIS A 128 -3.90 8.14 -5.33
C HIS A 128 -2.92 8.03 -6.52
N ILE A 129 -1.61 8.11 -6.29
CA ILE A 129 -0.60 7.92 -7.35
C ILE A 129 -0.67 6.52 -7.94
N HIS A 130 -0.90 5.51 -7.13
CA HIS A 130 -1.03 4.11 -7.55
C HIS A 130 0.16 3.63 -8.41
N PRO A 131 1.38 3.65 -7.87
CA PRO A 131 2.59 3.54 -8.71
C PRO A 131 2.84 2.15 -9.29
N PHE A 132 2.33 1.07 -8.68
CA PHE A 132 2.66 -0.30 -9.05
C PHE A 132 1.51 -1.01 -9.79
N PRO A 133 1.80 -2.14 -10.47
CA PRO A 133 0.75 -2.92 -11.13
C PRO A 133 -0.30 -3.46 -10.18
N ASN A 134 0.08 -3.84 -8.95
CA ASN A 134 -0.78 -4.33 -7.88
C ASN A 134 -0.14 -4.07 -6.50
N GLY A 135 -0.85 -4.38 -5.38
CA GLY A 135 -0.34 -4.26 -4.00
C GLY A 135 -0.23 -2.84 -3.45
N ASN A 136 -0.71 -1.82 -4.16
CA ASN A 136 -0.54 -0.41 -3.79
C ASN A 136 -1.14 -0.06 -2.43
N GLY A 137 -2.32 -0.58 -2.10
CA GLY A 137 -2.98 -0.31 -0.82
C GLY A 137 -2.21 -0.90 0.36
N ARG A 138 -1.78 -2.17 0.27
CA ARG A 138 -0.96 -2.85 1.30
C ARG A 138 0.38 -2.14 1.50
N HIS A 139 1.03 -1.79 0.40
CA HIS A 139 2.28 -1.05 0.40
C HIS A 139 2.13 0.35 1.03
N ALA A 140 1.11 1.12 0.65
CA ALA A 140 0.91 2.46 1.17
C ALA A 140 0.57 2.48 2.67
N ARG A 141 -0.16 1.47 3.18
CA ARG A 141 -0.40 1.33 4.63
C ARG A 141 0.89 1.03 5.38
N LEU A 142 1.70 0.10 4.89
CA LEU A 142 2.98 -0.20 5.53
C LEU A 142 3.93 1.00 5.50
N MET A 143 3.94 1.78 4.41
CA MET A 143 4.68 3.05 4.35
C MET A 143 4.21 4.05 5.41
N ALA A 144 2.90 4.18 5.62
CA ALA A 144 2.33 5.07 6.64
C ALA A 144 2.65 4.57 8.06
N ASP A 145 2.58 3.25 8.31
CA ASP A 145 2.98 2.64 9.58
C ASP A 145 4.45 2.97 9.92
N LEU A 146 5.34 2.77 8.96
CA LEU A 146 6.77 3.09 9.13
C LEU A 146 6.98 4.60 9.37
N LEU A 147 6.24 5.43 8.64
CA LEU A 147 6.36 6.89 8.75
C LEU A 147 5.89 7.38 10.13
N VAL A 148 4.68 6.98 10.59
CA VAL A 148 4.15 7.41 11.89
C VAL A 148 5.07 6.95 13.03
N MET A 149 5.59 5.71 12.98
CA MET A 149 6.53 5.20 13.98
C MET A 149 7.87 5.95 13.96
N SER A 150 8.35 6.36 12.79
CA SER A 150 9.56 7.17 12.69
C SER A 150 9.40 8.57 13.31
N LEU A 151 8.17 9.05 13.41
CA LEU A 151 7.78 10.32 14.03
C LEU A 151 7.42 10.18 15.52
N GLY A 152 7.58 8.98 16.10
CA GLY A 152 7.32 8.70 17.52
C GLY A 152 5.87 8.33 17.83
N GLY A 153 5.03 8.12 16.83
CA GLY A 153 3.66 7.60 16.99
C GLY A 153 3.63 6.07 17.03
N GLU A 154 2.44 5.52 17.29
CA GLU A 154 2.19 4.08 17.27
C GLU A 154 1.74 3.62 15.88
N ARG A 155 1.99 2.36 15.57
CA ARG A 155 1.50 1.72 14.34
C ARG A 155 -0.02 1.80 14.26
N PHE A 156 -0.54 1.97 13.04
CA PHE A 156 -1.98 1.98 12.77
C PHE A 156 -2.58 0.56 12.80
N THR A 157 -3.87 0.50 13.06
CA THR A 157 -4.67 -0.74 13.09
C THR A 157 -5.45 -1.00 11.81
N TRP A 158 -5.75 0.04 11.04
CA TRP A 158 -6.43 -0.02 9.74
C TRP A 158 -7.74 -0.80 9.76
N GLY A 159 -8.56 -0.58 10.77
CA GLY A 159 -9.85 -1.26 10.93
C GLY A 159 -9.76 -2.68 11.50
N SER A 160 -8.59 -3.18 11.84
CA SER A 160 -8.41 -4.54 12.37
C SER A 160 -8.81 -4.68 13.83
N ALA A 161 -8.97 -3.58 14.57
CA ALA A 161 -9.42 -3.58 15.96
C ALA A 161 -10.92 -3.88 16.09
N GLU A 162 -11.68 -3.72 15.01
CA GLU A 162 -13.12 -3.95 15.02
C GLU A 162 -13.42 -5.38 14.52
N LEU A 163 -14.21 -6.15 15.30
CA LEU A 163 -14.68 -7.49 14.97
C LEU A 163 -15.83 -7.44 13.93
N GLN A 164 -15.60 -6.77 12.80
CA GLN A 164 -16.58 -6.61 11.74
C GLN A 164 -16.29 -7.54 10.56
N ALA A 165 -17.32 -7.80 9.75
CA ALA A 165 -17.16 -8.59 8.54
C ALA A 165 -16.19 -7.90 7.55
N VAL A 166 -15.31 -8.67 6.91
CA VAL A 166 -14.25 -8.19 6.01
C VAL A 166 -14.77 -7.22 4.93
N GLY A 167 -15.98 -7.46 4.38
CA GLY A 167 -16.59 -6.59 3.39
C GLY A 167 -16.97 -5.20 3.90
N ASP A 168 -17.34 -5.08 5.19
CA ASP A 168 -17.68 -3.83 5.82
C ASP A 168 -16.43 -2.96 6.07
N VAL A 169 -15.34 -3.56 6.51
CA VAL A 169 -14.04 -2.90 6.68
C VAL A 169 -13.54 -2.29 5.35
N ARG A 170 -13.66 -3.03 4.25
CA ARG A 170 -13.31 -2.53 2.91
C ARG A 170 -14.19 -1.36 2.49
N GLY A 171 -15.51 -1.47 2.69
CA GLY A 171 -16.45 -0.39 2.35
C GLY A 171 -16.13 0.90 3.08
N ARG A 172 -15.85 0.82 4.39
CA ARG A 172 -15.44 1.96 5.23
C ARG A 172 -14.13 2.58 4.77
N TYR A 173 -13.13 1.76 4.45
CA TYR A 173 -11.85 2.23 3.92
C TYR A 173 -12.02 3.02 2.61
N ILE A 174 -12.81 2.48 1.67
CA ILE A 174 -13.06 3.14 0.39
C ILE A 174 -13.83 4.46 0.60
N ALA A 175 -14.82 4.47 1.48
CA ALA A 175 -15.57 5.69 1.82
C ALA A 175 -14.64 6.76 2.43
N ALA A 176 -13.73 6.35 3.31
CA ALA A 176 -12.73 7.23 3.92
C ALA A 176 -11.73 7.81 2.91
N LEU A 177 -11.28 7.00 1.93
CA LEU A 177 -10.44 7.50 0.83
C LEU A 177 -11.18 8.53 -0.02
N LYS A 178 -12.46 8.27 -0.37
CA LYS A 178 -13.28 9.22 -1.14
C LYS A 178 -13.53 10.53 -0.39
N ALA A 179 -13.69 10.48 0.93
CA ALA A 179 -13.77 11.70 1.74
C ALA A 179 -12.46 12.49 1.67
N ALA A 180 -11.32 11.81 1.78
CA ALA A 180 -10.00 12.43 1.64
C ALA A 180 -9.75 13.02 0.25
N ASP A 181 -10.26 12.40 -0.83
CA ASP A 181 -10.25 12.96 -2.18
C ASP A 181 -11.02 14.30 -2.26
N ASN A 182 -12.06 14.45 -1.42
CA ASN A 182 -12.85 15.68 -1.26
C ASN A 182 -12.31 16.60 -0.13
N HIS A 183 -11.01 16.48 0.21
CA HIS A 183 -10.31 17.29 1.21
C HIS A 183 -10.73 17.08 2.68
N ASP A 184 -11.54 16.06 2.98
CA ASP A 184 -11.85 15.64 4.33
C ASP A 184 -11.03 14.42 4.75
N ILE A 185 -9.90 14.66 5.42
CA ILE A 185 -9.00 13.61 5.90
C ILE A 185 -9.51 12.92 7.18
N GLY A 186 -10.48 13.50 7.88
CA GLY A 186 -10.96 13.04 9.18
C GLY A 186 -11.40 11.58 9.20
N PRO A 187 -12.28 11.14 8.28
CA PRO A 187 -12.71 9.74 8.24
C PRO A 187 -11.56 8.74 8.03
N LEU A 188 -10.52 9.12 7.26
CA LEU A 188 -9.37 8.26 7.03
C LEU A 188 -8.45 8.17 8.26
N LEU A 189 -8.30 9.25 9.02
CA LEU A 189 -7.62 9.25 10.31
C LEU A 189 -8.31 8.34 11.32
N VAL A 190 -9.63 8.44 11.43
CA VAL A 190 -10.43 7.56 12.31
C VAL A 190 -10.27 6.10 11.88
N PHE A 191 -10.39 5.81 10.59
CA PHE A 191 -10.23 4.46 10.06
C PHE A 191 -8.82 3.89 10.33
N ALA A 192 -7.77 4.69 10.20
CA ALA A 192 -6.40 4.24 10.43
C ALA A 192 -6.18 3.79 11.88
N ARG A 193 -6.91 4.35 12.85
CA ARG A 193 -6.84 4.04 14.29
C ARG A 193 -7.90 3.06 14.80
N SER A 194 -8.88 2.68 13.97
CA SER A 194 -9.97 1.77 14.38
C SER A 194 -9.57 0.30 14.33
#